data_9b20eca886741fd1f4facf3ac7f3b901
#
_entry.id   9b20eca886741fd1f4facf3ac7f3b901
#
_cell.length_a   1.000
_cell.length_b   1.000
_cell.length_c   1.000
_cell.angle_alpha   90.00
_cell.angle_beta   90.00
_cell.angle_gamma   90.00
#
_symmetry.space_group_name_H-M   'P 1'
#
loop_
_entity.id
_entity.type
_entity.pdbx_description
1 polymer ?
#
loop_
_entity_poly.entity_id
_entity_poly.type
_entity_poly.pdbx_seq_one_letter_code
_entity_poly.pdbx_strand_id
1 'polypeptide(L)'
;MSIRYQTDVLIVGAGLAGLVTALELLDSEHRILILDRDEPARLGGLAKESFGGVTMIGTPHQKRTGIRDSPELALADWIRTAEFEAGDAWPRRWADYYLNHSLQDVYHWLSQRSVKFFPVVHWVERG
;
A
#
# COMPACT_ATOMS: atom_id res chain seq x y z
N MET A 1 25.18 12.56 27.71
CA MET A 1 25.62 11.24 27.21
C MET A 1 25.04 11.08 25.79
N SER A 2 25.87 10.98 24.74
CA SER A 2 25.37 10.78 23.40
C SER A 2 25.28 9.29 23.12
N ILE A 3 24.08 8.81 22.70
CA ILE A 3 23.89 7.42 22.29
C ILE A 3 24.18 7.38 20.79
N ARG A 4 25.05 6.47 20.38
CA ARG A 4 25.35 6.23 18.96
C ARG A 4 24.84 4.86 18.56
N TYR A 5 24.07 4.80 17.48
CA TYR A 5 23.67 3.56 16.84
C TYR A 5 24.45 3.36 15.56
N GLN A 6 24.78 2.12 15.26
CA GLN A 6 25.40 1.74 13.99
C GLN A 6 24.47 0.77 13.27
N THR A 7 24.09 1.10 12.07
CA THR A 7 23.17 0.32 11.25
C THR A 7 23.62 0.34 9.78
N ASP A 8 23.18 -0.64 9.01
CA ASP A 8 23.48 -0.71 7.59
C ASP A 8 22.39 0.00 6.79
N VAL A 9 21.15 -0.04 7.28
CA VAL A 9 19.99 0.65 6.68
C VAL A 9 19.27 1.45 7.75
N LEU A 10 19.07 2.74 7.48
CA LEU A 10 18.28 3.64 8.30
C LEU A 10 16.98 3.98 7.57
N ILE A 11 15.84 3.65 8.18
CA ILE A 11 14.51 4.00 7.70
C ILE A 11 13.97 5.14 8.55
N VAL A 12 13.55 6.22 7.93
CA VAL A 12 12.96 7.36 8.63
C VAL A 12 11.45 7.37 8.40
N GLY A 13 10.71 7.12 9.46
CA GLY A 13 9.25 6.99 9.48
C GLY A 13 8.77 5.54 9.54
N ALA A 14 7.98 5.22 10.55
CA ALA A 14 7.34 3.91 10.77
C ALA A 14 5.88 3.90 10.29
N GLY A 15 5.57 4.62 9.21
CA GLY A 15 4.32 4.47 8.47
C GLY A 15 4.35 3.23 7.56
N LEU A 16 3.31 3.01 6.75
CA LEU A 16 3.22 1.84 5.86
C LEU A 16 4.47 1.63 5.01
N ALA A 17 4.96 2.68 4.35
CA ALA A 17 6.13 2.57 3.48
C ALA A 17 7.38 2.11 4.25
N GLY A 18 7.65 2.72 5.41
CA GLY A 18 8.80 2.34 6.23
C GLY A 18 8.69 0.93 6.80
N LEU A 19 7.51 0.53 7.25
CA LEU A 19 7.26 -0.82 7.77
C LEU A 19 7.37 -1.88 6.67
N VAL A 20 6.82 -1.63 5.47
CA VAL A 20 6.95 -2.54 4.33
C VAL A 20 8.42 -2.66 3.90
N THR A 21 9.14 -1.54 3.81
CA THR A 21 10.58 -1.56 3.51
C THR A 21 11.36 -2.38 4.54
N ALA A 22 11.06 -2.23 5.82
CA ALA A 22 11.70 -3.03 6.86
C ALA A 22 11.38 -4.52 6.73
N LEU A 23 10.12 -4.87 6.45
CA LEU A 23 9.69 -6.25 6.25
C LEU A 23 10.38 -6.91 5.05
N GLU A 24 10.56 -6.19 3.95
CA GLU A 24 11.30 -6.69 2.78
C GLU A 24 12.79 -6.92 3.04
N LEU A 25 13.34 -6.21 4.02
CA LEU A 25 14.75 -6.33 4.39
C LEU A 25 15.01 -7.34 5.52
N LEU A 26 13.96 -7.93 6.14
CA LEU A 26 14.14 -8.85 7.28
C LEU A 26 14.96 -10.10 6.94
N ASP A 27 14.86 -10.58 5.71
CA ASP A 27 15.61 -11.76 5.23
C ASP A 27 17.02 -11.42 4.75
N SER A 28 17.39 -10.14 4.81
CA SER A 28 18.75 -9.69 4.50
C SER A 28 19.66 -9.74 5.74
N GLU A 29 20.96 -9.79 5.52
CA GLU A 29 21.96 -9.74 6.61
C GLU A 29 22.16 -8.31 7.17
N HIS A 30 21.38 -7.33 6.72
CA HIS A 30 21.53 -5.93 7.11
C HIS A 30 20.91 -5.65 8.48
N ARG A 31 21.62 -4.87 9.25
CA ARG A 31 21.08 -4.29 10.50
C ARG A 31 20.20 -3.11 10.14
N ILE A 32 18.92 -3.21 10.47
CA ILE A 32 17.91 -2.21 10.13
C ILE A 32 17.58 -1.40 11.37
N LEU A 33 17.56 -0.08 11.25
CA LEU A 33 17.08 0.84 12.27
C LEU A 33 15.94 1.67 11.69
N ILE A 34 14.80 1.67 12.37
CA ILE A 34 13.69 2.56 12.06
C ILE A 34 13.69 3.70 13.09
N LEU A 35 13.68 4.92 12.60
CA LEU A 35 13.45 6.12 13.41
C LEU A 35 12.07 6.67 13.11
N ASP A 36 11.31 6.93 14.15
CA ASP A 36 10.03 7.61 14.03
C ASP A 36 9.95 8.76 15.03
N ARG A 37 9.16 9.77 14.71
CA ARG A 37 8.92 10.92 15.62
C ARG A 37 7.88 10.61 16.69
N ASP A 38 7.06 9.58 16.47
CA ASP A 38 5.99 9.21 17.38
C ASP A 38 6.49 8.25 18.48
N GLU A 39 5.75 8.18 19.56
CA GLU A 39 5.96 7.21 20.63
C GLU A 39 5.68 5.77 20.14
N PRO A 40 6.28 4.74 20.74
CA PRO A 40 6.06 3.34 20.33
C PRO A 40 4.60 2.92 20.25
N ALA A 41 3.73 3.45 21.13
CA ALA A 41 2.29 3.17 21.12
C ALA A 41 1.55 3.85 19.95
N ARG A 42 2.20 4.76 19.24
CA ARG A 42 1.63 5.57 18.17
C ARG A 42 2.23 5.30 16.80
N LEU A 43 3.08 4.30 16.67
CA LEU A 43 3.67 3.89 15.40
C LEU A 43 2.59 3.49 14.37
N GLY A 44 2.89 3.61 13.08
CA GLY A 44 1.99 3.24 11.99
C GLY A 44 1.55 4.41 11.10
N GLY A 45 1.90 5.63 11.47
CA GLY A 45 1.57 6.84 10.70
C GLY A 45 0.06 7.04 10.54
N LEU A 46 -0.38 7.66 9.46
CA LEU A 46 -1.79 7.92 9.17
C LEU A 46 -2.61 6.67 8.88
N ALA A 47 -1.98 5.55 8.53
CA ALA A 47 -2.70 4.33 8.20
C ALA A 47 -3.54 3.77 9.35
N LYS A 48 -3.14 4.02 10.59
CA LYS A 48 -3.89 3.59 11.79
C LYS A 48 -5.21 4.36 11.99
N GLU A 49 -5.35 5.53 11.39
CA GLU A 49 -6.58 6.33 11.40
C GLU A 49 -7.57 5.87 10.30
N SER A 50 -7.13 4.98 9.41
CA SER A 50 -7.94 4.40 8.35
C SER A 50 -8.81 3.25 8.87
N PHE A 51 -9.94 3.01 8.19
CA PHE A 51 -10.76 1.81 8.43
C PHE A 51 -10.13 0.52 7.88
N GLY A 52 -8.96 0.58 7.26
CA GLY A 52 -8.23 -0.57 6.73
C GLY A 52 -8.67 -1.02 5.34
N GLY A 53 -9.41 -0.20 4.60
CA GLY A 53 -9.78 -0.48 3.21
C GLY A 53 -8.58 -0.39 2.27
N VAL A 54 -8.51 -1.33 1.33
CA VAL A 54 -7.49 -1.35 0.27
C VAL A 54 -8.18 -1.60 -1.07
N THR A 55 -8.00 -0.67 -2.01
CA THR A 55 -8.49 -0.84 -3.38
C THR A 55 -7.55 -1.75 -4.16
N MET A 56 -8.06 -2.87 -4.65
CA MET A 56 -7.28 -3.84 -5.41
C MET A 56 -8.09 -4.38 -6.59
N ILE A 57 -7.42 -4.77 -7.65
CA ILE A 57 -8.05 -5.14 -8.92
C ILE A 57 -7.84 -6.62 -9.22
N GLY A 58 -8.89 -7.28 -9.70
CA GLY A 58 -8.83 -8.68 -10.16
C GLY A 58 -8.60 -9.70 -9.06
N THR A 59 -8.93 -9.37 -7.81
CA THR A 59 -8.74 -10.24 -6.65
C THR A 59 -9.59 -11.52 -6.77
N PRO A 60 -9.18 -12.62 -6.11
CA PRO A 60 -10.00 -13.84 -6.02
C PRO A 60 -11.39 -13.58 -5.43
N HIS A 61 -11.54 -12.59 -4.55
CA HIS A 61 -12.83 -12.20 -3.99
C HIS A 61 -13.75 -11.59 -5.06
N GLN A 62 -13.24 -10.65 -5.86
CA GLN A 62 -13.99 -10.07 -6.97
C GLN A 62 -14.42 -11.14 -7.99
N LYS A 63 -13.51 -12.02 -8.40
CA LYS A 63 -13.81 -13.12 -9.32
C LYS A 63 -14.91 -14.04 -8.77
N ARG A 64 -14.85 -14.42 -7.50
CA ARG A 64 -15.82 -15.31 -6.87
C ARG A 64 -17.21 -14.68 -6.73
N THR A 65 -17.30 -13.37 -6.57
CA THR A 65 -18.55 -12.62 -6.48
C THR A 65 -19.07 -12.14 -7.84
N GLY A 66 -18.43 -12.53 -8.94
CA GLY A 66 -18.84 -12.16 -10.30
C GLY A 66 -18.52 -10.73 -10.71
N ILE A 67 -17.72 -10.02 -9.93
CA ILE A 67 -17.28 -8.67 -10.27
C ILE A 67 -16.25 -8.76 -11.38
N ARG A 68 -16.56 -8.16 -12.53
CA ARG A 68 -15.66 -8.04 -13.67
C ARG A 68 -14.87 -6.75 -13.52
N ASP A 69 -13.58 -6.90 -13.31
CA ASP A 69 -12.67 -5.80 -13.14
C ASP A 69 -11.33 -6.09 -13.82
N SER A 70 -10.70 -5.06 -14.37
CA SER A 70 -9.37 -5.14 -14.97
C SER A 70 -8.59 -3.87 -14.70
N PRO A 71 -7.25 -3.92 -14.78
CA PRO A 71 -6.43 -2.72 -14.64
C PRO A 71 -6.82 -1.60 -15.61
N GLU A 72 -7.18 -1.94 -16.86
CA GLU A 72 -7.58 -0.97 -17.89
C GLU A 72 -8.89 -0.28 -17.53
N LEU A 73 -9.89 -1.05 -17.08
CA LEU A 73 -11.17 -0.50 -16.64
C LEU A 73 -10.99 0.41 -15.42
N ALA A 74 -10.24 -0.07 -14.44
CA ALA A 74 -9.97 0.68 -13.23
C ALA A 74 -9.16 1.95 -13.51
N LEU A 75 -8.22 1.91 -14.45
CA LEU A 75 -7.46 3.09 -14.85
C LEU A 75 -8.35 4.13 -15.54
N ALA A 76 -9.24 3.69 -16.42
CA ALA A 76 -10.21 4.59 -17.07
C ALA A 76 -11.11 5.28 -16.03
N ASP A 77 -11.60 4.53 -15.05
CA ASP A 77 -12.41 5.07 -13.95
C ASP A 77 -11.58 6.05 -13.08
N TRP A 78 -10.35 5.69 -12.75
CA TRP A 78 -9.48 6.55 -11.96
C TRP A 78 -9.17 7.88 -12.66
N ILE A 79 -8.80 7.83 -13.95
CA ILE A 79 -8.53 9.03 -14.75
C ILE A 79 -9.76 9.94 -14.81
N ARG A 80 -10.95 9.36 -14.98
CA ARG A 80 -12.20 10.11 -15.02
C ARG A 80 -12.52 10.83 -13.71
N THR A 81 -12.21 10.19 -12.57
CA THR A 81 -12.59 10.67 -11.24
C THR A 81 -11.54 11.58 -10.61
N ALA A 82 -10.26 11.39 -10.95
CA ALA A 82 -9.15 12.09 -10.31
C ALA A 82 -8.96 13.54 -10.78
N GLU A 83 -9.67 13.95 -11.85
CA GLU A 83 -9.57 15.31 -12.40
C GLU A 83 -8.12 15.78 -12.66
N PHE A 84 -7.29 14.87 -13.17
CA PHE A 84 -5.88 15.15 -13.42
C PHE A 84 -5.67 16.32 -14.36
N GLU A 85 -4.79 17.24 -13.97
CA GLU A 85 -4.34 18.34 -14.80
C GLU A 85 -3.22 17.94 -15.79
N ALA A 86 -2.89 18.83 -16.72
CA ALA A 86 -1.87 18.56 -17.73
C ALA A 86 -0.46 18.31 -17.12
N GLY A 87 -0.18 18.88 -15.94
CA GLY A 87 1.09 18.71 -15.23
C GLY A 87 1.20 17.44 -14.39
N ASP A 88 0.12 16.68 -14.23
CA ASP A 88 0.04 15.53 -13.32
C ASP A 88 0.61 14.23 -13.93
N ALA A 89 1.83 14.31 -14.46
CA ALA A 89 2.50 13.16 -15.06
C ALA A 89 2.77 12.04 -14.02
N TRP A 90 3.26 12.39 -12.84
CA TRP A 90 3.57 11.41 -11.79
C TRP A 90 2.34 10.78 -11.15
N PRO A 91 1.29 11.52 -10.76
CA PRO A 91 0.05 10.91 -10.29
C PRO A 91 -0.56 9.90 -11.27
N ARG A 92 -0.55 10.22 -12.59
CA ARG A 92 -1.02 9.29 -13.63
C ARG A 92 -0.19 8.02 -13.71
N ARG A 93 1.14 8.14 -13.65
CA ARG A 93 2.06 7.00 -13.67
C ARG A 93 1.90 6.12 -12.44
N TRP A 94 1.68 6.71 -11.26
CA TRP A 94 1.41 5.96 -10.04
C TRP A 94 0.07 5.23 -10.08
N ALA A 95 -0.99 5.83 -10.62
CA ALA A 95 -2.27 5.17 -10.81
C ALA A 95 -2.13 3.94 -11.71
N ASP A 96 -1.51 4.10 -12.87
CA ASP A 96 -1.26 3.00 -13.81
C ASP A 96 -0.39 1.90 -13.17
N TYR A 97 0.72 2.25 -12.55
CA TYR A 97 1.58 1.30 -11.86
C TYR A 97 0.83 0.53 -10.77
N TYR A 98 0.12 1.25 -9.89
CA TYR A 98 -0.61 0.63 -8.78
C TYR A 98 -1.66 -0.37 -9.27
N LEU A 99 -2.46 0.00 -10.26
CA LEU A 99 -3.54 -0.87 -10.75
C LEU A 99 -3.00 -2.14 -11.41
N ASN A 100 -1.88 -2.05 -12.12
CA ASN A 100 -1.25 -3.21 -12.75
C ASN A 100 -0.54 -4.13 -11.74
N HIS A 101 -0.14 -3.62 -10.58
CA HIS A 101 0.67 -4.36 -9.60
C HIS A 101 -0.08 -4.69 -8.30
N SER A 102 -1.24 -4.08 -8.04
CA SER A 102 -1.96 -4.21 -6.77
C SER A 102 -2.30 -5.65 -6.39
N LEU A 103 -2.60 -6.51 -7.37
CA LEU A 103 -2.88 -7.92 -7.11
C LEU A 103 -1.64 -8.65 -6.60
N GLN A 104 -0.51 -8.46 -7.25
CA GLN A 104 0.72 -9.19 -6.92
C GLN A 104 1.42 -8.58 -5.70
N ASP A 105 1.66 -7.28 -5.75
CA ASP A 105 2.53 -6.59 -4.80
C ASP A 105 1.79 -6.16 -3.51
N VAL A 106 0.45 -6.15 -3.54
CA VAL A 106 -0.34 -5.83 -2.35
C VAL A 106 -1.14 -7.04 -1.88
N TYR A 107 -2.07 -7.57 -2.71
CA TYR A 107 -2.95 -8.64 -2.27
C TYR A 107 -2.18 -9.92 -1.90
N HIS A 108 -1.38 -10.44 -2.81
CA HIS A 108 -0.62 -11.68 -2.57
C HIS A 108 0.45 -11.48 -1.50
N TRP A 109 1.15 -10.36 -1.54
CA TRP A 109 2.17 -10.00 -0.56
C TRP A 109 1.61 -9.97 0.88
N LEU A 110 0.48 -9.31 1.10
CA LEU A 110 -0.19 -9.26 2.40
C LEU A 110 -0.77 -10.62 2.80
N SER A 111 -1.37 -11.35 1.85
CA SER A 111 -1.95 -12.67 2.12
C SER A 111 -0.89 -13.68 2.56
N GLN A 112 0.30 -13.66 1.97
CA GLN A 112 1.45 -14.48 2.39
C GLN A 112 1.90 -14.17 3.82
N ARG A 113 1.62 -12.96 4.30
CA ARG A 113 1.89 -12.50 5.68
C ARG A 113 0.69 -12.65 6.62
N SER A 114 -0.22 -13.54 6.27
CA SER A 114 -1.40 -13.91 7.06
C SER A 114 -2.46 -12.79 7.22
N VAL A 115 -2.39 -11.74 6.42
CA VAL A 115 -3.46 -10.73 6.35
C VAL A 115 -4.64 -11.33 5.59
N LYS A 116 -5.82 -11.33 6.22
CA LYS A 116 -7.05 -11.84 5.63
C LYS A 116 -7.91 -10.69 5.15
N PHE A 117 -8.39 -10.79 3.92
CA PHE A 117 -9.29 -9.83 3.32
C PHE A 117 -10.71 -10.37 3.28
N PHE A 118 -11.67 -9.47 3.37
CA PHE A 118 -13.06 -9.73 3.03
C PHE A 118 -13.57 -8.61 2.12
N PRO A 119 -14.43 -8.94 1.13
CA PRO A 119 -14.95 -7.93 0.24
C PRO A 119 -15.96 -7.05 0.97
N VAL A 120 -15.87 -5.73 0.75
CA VAL A 120 -16.88 -4.77 1.18
C VAL A 120 -17.55 -4.24 -0.07
N VAL A 121 -18.80 -4.61 -0.29
CA VAL A 121 -19.57 -4.26 -1.51
C VAL A 121 -20.60 -3.14 -1.27
N HIS A 122 -20.48 -2.41 -0.18
CA HIS A 122 -21.45 -1.38 0.19
C HIS A 122 -21.15 0.00 -0.39
N TRP A 123 -19.97 0.20 -0.93
CA TRP A 123 -19.56 1.48 -1.49
C TRP A 123 -19.39 1.38 -3.00
N VAL A 124 -20.12 2.21 -3.70
CA VAL A 124 -19.88 2.50 -5.11
C VAL A 124 -18.84 3.61 -5.14
N GLU A 125 -17.58 3.24 -5.24
CA GLU A 125 -16.47 4.20 -5.35
C GLU A 125 -16.14 4.56 -6.80
N ARG A 126 -16.91 4.01 -7.75
CA ARG A 126 -16.80 4.30 -9.17
C ARG A 126 -18.10 4.89 -9.65
N GLY A 127 -18.00 6.05 -10.23
CA GLY A 127 -19.11 6.74 -10.85
C GLY A 127 -19.40 6.25 -12.26
#